data_35b3e80ab92af2d0e0b1959f4edd03d7
#
_entry.id   35b3e80ab92af2d0e0b1959f4edd03d7
#
_cell.length_a   1.000
_cell.length_b   1.000
_cell.length_c   1.000
_cell.angle_alpha   90.00
_cell.angle_beta   90.00
_cell.angle_gamma   90.00
#
_symmetry.space_group_name_H-M   'P 1'
#
loop_
_entity.id
_entity.type
_entity.pdbx_description
1 polymer ?
#
loop_
_entity_poly.entity_id
_entity_poly.type
_entity_poly.pdbx_seq_one_letter_code
_entity_poly.pdbx_strand_id
1 'polypeptide(L)'
;MFETVEKTERMIRWRRLSTVAGVAALGLSLAACGGNSGGGAASAPPTPSTVRVRTSPATTPSQPSVRTDVRLFNCAATKDGWSAGGTVTSSLSHAATYVITVFFTSSVAENLDYGSTTVPLKAGQFKLWSVSAIFAAPSTVRCVLTSVTTS
;
A
#
# COMPACT_ATOMS: atom_id res chain seq x y z
N MET A 1 -25.85 -38.78 25.70
CA MET A 1 -24.41 -38.71 25.97
C MET A 1 -23.94 -37.42 25.29
N PHE A 2 -23.88 -36.38 26.10
CA PHE A 2 -23.41 -35.05 25.65
C PHE A 2 -21.96 -34.92 26.10
N GLU A 3 -21.06 -34.82 25.17
CA GLU A 3 -19.65 -34.54 25.44
C GLU A 3 -19.34 -33.07 25.16
N THR A 4 -19.03 -32.43 26.23
CA THR A 4 -18.75 -31.01 26.38
C THR A 4 -17.41 -30.69 25.71
N VAL A 5 -17.44 -29.96 24.63
CA VAL A 5 -16.22 -29.41 24.02
C VAL A 5 -15.79 -28.16 24.80
N GLU A 6 -14.75 -28.33 25.55
CA GLU A 6 -14.11 -27.37 26.42
C GLU A 6 -13.44 -26.26 25.58
N LYS A 7 -13.99 -25.10 25.73
CA LYS A 7 -13.57 -23.83 25.10
C LYS A 7 -12.25 -23.39 25.73
N THR A 8 -11.15 -23.67 25.07
CA THR A 8 -9.84 -23.12 25.47
C THR A 8 -9.68 -21.72 24.96
N GLU A 9 -10.14 -20.75 25.71
CA GLU A 9 -9.80 -19.36 25.53
C GLU A 9 -8.35 -19.11 25.97
N ARG A 10 -7.43 -19.10 25.04
CA ARG A 10 -6.10 -18.55 25.28
C ARG A 10 -6.16 -17.03 25.15
N MET A 11 -6.39 -16.38 26.27
CA MET A 11 -6.09 -14.96 26.46
C MET A 11 -4.60 -14.74 26.25
N ILE A 12 -4.21 -14.23 25.11
CA ILE A 12 -2.88 -13.66 24.90
C ILE A 12 -2.89 -12.27 25.55
N ARG A 13 -2.42 -12.22 26.78
CA ARG A 13 -2.10 -10.97 27.47
C ARG A 13 -0.90 -10.35 26.78
N TRP A 14 -1.15 -9.33 25.98
CA TRP A 14 -0.11 -8.41 25.52
C TRP A 14 0.32 -7.55 26.70
N ARG A 15 1.45 -7.91 27.30
CA ARG A 15 2.13 -7.07 28.28
C ARG A 15 2.65 -5.83 27.55
N ARG A 16 2.06 -4.73 27.90
CA ARG A 16 2.62 -3.39 27.63
C ARG A 16 3.89 -3.26 28.47
N LEU A 17 5.03 -3.24 27.85
CA LEU A 17 6.27 -2.77 28.45
C LEU A 17 6.50 -1.34 27.98
N SER A 18 6.05 -0.43 28.81
CA SER A 18 6.50 0.96 28.78
C SER A 18 7.89 0.98 29.41
N THR A 19 8.89 1.48 28.70
CA THR A 19 10.13 1.89 29.30
C THR A 19 10.43 3.32 28.88
N VAL A 20 10.33 4.16 29.89
CA VAL A 20 10.71 5.56 29.97
C VAL A 20 12.22 5.64 30.19
N ALA A 21 12.80 6.69 29.73
CA ALA A 21 14.02 7.39 30.13
C ALA A 21 14.75 7.82 28.85
N GLY A 22 14.88 9.06 28.53
CA GLY A 22 15.42 10.15 29.33
C GLY A 22 16.78 10.44 28.78
N VAL A 23 17.04 11.58 28.29
CA VAL A 23 18.18 12.43 28.61
C VAL A 23 18.19 13.64 27.66
N ALA A 24 18.09 14.79 28.30
CA ALA A 24 18.32 16.09 27.72
C ALA A 24 19.81 16.29 27.40
N ALA A 25 20.10 16.92 26.28
CA ALA A 25 21.37 17.58 26.07
C ALA A 25 21.11 18.96 25.45
N LEU A 26 21.24 19.96 26.31
CA LEU A 26 21.41 21.35 25.90
C LEU A 26 22.73 21.52 25.17
N GLY A 27 22.68 22.05 23.99
CA GLY A 27 23.82 22.53 23.26
C GLY A 27 23.56 23.93 22.72
N LEU A 28 23.83 24.96 23.55
CA LEU A 28 23.95 26.33 23.06
C LEU A 28 25.26 26.42 22.26
N SER A 29 25.15 26.87 21.04
CA SER A 29 26.28 27.41 20.28
C SER A 29 25.85 28.73 19.65
N LEU A 30 26.24 29.80 20.34
CA LEU A 30 26.35 31.16 19.78
C LEU A 30 27.65 31.27 19.01
N ALA A 31 27.59 31.67 17.78
CA ALA A 31 28.66 32.39 17.05
C ALA A 31 28.01 32.90 15.76
N ALA A 32 28.00 34.07 15.52
CA ALA A 32 28.80 35.24 15.35
C ALA A 32 28.38 35.93 14.07
N CYS A 33 28.07 37.20 14.20
CA CYS A 33 27.87 38.19 13.16
C CYS A 33 28.99 38.15 12.09
N GLY A 34 28.59 38.27 10.85
CA GLY A 34 29.39 38.65 9.73
C GLY A 34 28.48 39.32 8.70
N GLY A 35 28.42 40.64 8.75
CA GLY A 35 27.72 41.42 7.74
C GLY A 35 28.44 41.31 6.41
N ASN A 36 27.69 41.24 5.32
CA ASN A 36 28.10 41.82 4.07
C ASN A 36 26.88 42.27 3.23
N SER A 37 26.94 43.51 2.90
CA SER A 37 25.98 44.23 2.08
C SER A 37 25.96 43.77 0.64
N GLY A 38 24.80 43.80 0.02
CA GLY A 38 24.68 44.09 -1.41
C GLY A 38 24.54 42.88 -2.31
N GLY A 39 23.38 42.77 -2.89
CA GLY A 39 23.14 41.93 -4.03
C GLY A 39 21.64 41.58 -4.11
N GLY A 40 20.89 42.38 -4.83
CA GLY A 40 19.49 42.03 -5.14
C GLY A 40 19.44 40.68 -5.86
N ALA A 41 19.15 39.64 -5.12
CA ALA A 41 18.81 38.38 -5.70
C ALA A 41 17.40 38.52 -6.30
N ALA A 42 17.33 38.63 -7.59
CA ALA A 42 16.11 38.43 -8.34
C ALA A 42 15.54 37.05 -7.88
N SER A 43 14.35 37.11 -7.32
CA SER A 43 13.60 35.89 -7.00
C SER A 43 13.46 35.08 -8.27
N ALA A 44 14.18 33.98 -8.37
CA ALA A 44 13.96 33.03 -9.45
C ALA A 44 12.49 32.57 -9.39
N PRO A 45 11.80 32.57 -10.52
CA PRO A 45 10.42 32.06 -10.56
C PRO A 45 10.44 30.62 -10.08
N PRO A 46 9.40 30.20 -9.32
CA PRO A 46 9.32 28.83 -8.81
C PRO A 46 9.38 27.89 -10.02
N THR A 47 10.38 27.03 -10.00
CA THR A 47 10.52 25.97 -11.00
C THR A 47 9.26 25.13 -10.92
N PRO A 48 8.51 24.93 -12.03
CA PRO A 48 7.34 24.08 -11.98
C PRO A 48 7.79 22.69 -11.54
N SER A 49 7.27 22.24 -10.40
CA SER A 49 7.44 20.87 -9.94
C SER A 49 6.90 19.97 -11.03
N THR A 50 7.79 19.32 -11.76
CA THR A 50 7.41 18.31 -12.75
C THR A 50 6.72 17.20 -12.00
N VAL A 51 5.41 17.22 -11.99
CA VAL A 51 4.59 16.06 -11.57
C VAL A 51 5.03 14.94 -12.50
N ARG A 52 5.76 13.98 -11.95
CA ARG A 52 6.07 12.76 -12.68
C ARG A 52 4.75 12.02 -12.84
N VAL A 53 4.12 12.21 -13.98
CA VAL A 53 3.03 11.35 -14.43
C VAL A 53 3.64 9.97 -14.57
N ARG A 54 3.37 9.10 -13.60
CA ARG A 54 3.69 7.67 -13.76
C ARG A 54 2.82 7.15 -14.89
N THR A 55 3.46 6.77 -15.97
CA THR A 55 2.78 6.11 -17.08
C THR A 55 2.08 4.89 -16.52
N SER A 56 0.75 4.89 -16.55
CA SER A 56 -0.05 3.71 -16.18
C SER A 56 0.44 2.54 -17.02
N PRO A 57 0.68 1.37 -16.45
CA PRO A 57 1.05 0.21 -17.24
C PRO A 57 -0.06 -0.03 -18.26
N ALA A 58 0.32 -0.48 -19.44
CA ALA A 58 -0.65 -0.95 -20.41
C ALA A 58 -1.53 -1.98 -19.71
N THR A 59 -2.82 -1.67 -19.59
CA THR A 59 -3.76 -2.56 -18.89
C THR A 59 -3.93 -3.79 -19.76
N THR A 60 -3.21 -4.86 -19.42
CA THR A 60 -3.47 -6.17 -20.03
C THR A 60 -4.91 -6.55 -19.66
N PRO A 61 -5.77 -6.82 -20.62
CA PRO A 61 -7.15 -7.19 -20.32
C PRO A 61 -7.17 -8.38 -19.36
N SER A 62 -8.01 -8.29 -18.31
CA SER A 62 -8.23 -9.43 -17.43
C SER A 62 -8.76 -10.60 -18.23
N GLN A 63 -8.27 -11.79 -17.92
CA GLN A 63 -8.91 -13.01 -18.40
C GLN A 63 -10.22 -13.18 -17.61
N PRO A 64 -11.41 -13.10 -18.24
CA PRO A 64 -12.68 -13.12 -17.52
C PRO A 64 -12.86 -14.34 -16.62
N SER A 65 -12.33 -15.48 -17.04
CA SER A 65 -12.42 -16.75 -16.32
C SER A 65 -11.68 -16.73 -14.97
N VAL A 66 -10.56 -16.01 -14.85
CA VAL A 66 -9.77 -15.98 -13.61
C VAL A 66 -10.02 -14.72 -12.76
N ARG A 67 -10.70 -13.71 -13.31
CA ARG A 67 -11.03 -12.51 -12.54
C ARG A 67 -11.96 -12.82 -11.36
N THR A 68 -12.86 -13.77 -11.50
CA THR A 68 -13.81 -14.19 -10.46
C THR A 68 -13.12 -14.93 -9.31
N ASP A 69 -11.91 -15.44 -9.54
CA ASP A 69 -11.10 -16.11 -8.53
C ASP A 69 -10.55 -15.13 -7.48
N VAL A 70 -10.46 -13.85 -7.83
CA VAL A 70 -9.85 -12.81 -6.99
C VAL A 70 -10.92 -11.92 -6.39
N ARG A 71 -10.87 -11.76 -5.06
CA ARG A 71 -11.71 -10.84 -4.31
C ARG A 71 -10.85 -9.83 -3.60
N LEU A 72 -11.22 -8.56 -3.72
CA LEU A 72 -10.65 -7.44 -2.99
C LEU A 72 -11.62 -7.05 -1.88
N PHE A 73 -11.15 -6.96 -0.64
CA PHE A 73 -11.99 -6.56 0.49
C PHE A 73 -11.29 -5.60 1.46
N ASN A 74 -9.98 -5.37 1.28
CA ASN A 74 -9.24 -4.40 2.08
C ASN A 74 -8.70 -3.28 1.19
N CYS A 75 -8.90 -2.04 1.63
CA CYS A 75 -8.36 -0.83 1.01
C CYS A 75 -8.11 0.16 2.14
N ALA A 76 -6.87 0.38 2.50
CA ALA A 76 -6.52 1.13 3.70
C ALA A 76 -5.29 2.04 3.49
N ALA A 77 -5.30 3.19 4.16
CA ALA A 77 -4.15 4.06 4.24
C ALA A 77 -3.00 3.37 5.00
N THR A 78 -1.79 3.63 4.57
CA THR A 78 -0.56 3.27 5.25
C THR A 78 0.19 4.56 5.65
N LYS A 79 1.33 4.43 6.31
CA LYS A 79 2.15 5.58 6.69
C LYS A 79 2.54 6.45 5.49
N ASP A 80 2.89 5.82 4.37
CA ASP A 80 3.50 6.50 3.22
C ASP A 80 2.69 6.34 1.92
N GLY A 81 1.42 5.91 2.02
CA GLY A 81 0.57 5.67 0.85
C GLY A 81 -0.66 4.85 1.16
N TRP A 82 -0.95 3.84 0.34
CA TRP A 82 -2.12 2.98 0.48
C TRP A 82 -1.80 1.53 0.22
N SER A 83 -2.60 0.65 0.81
CA SER A 83 -2.56 -0.80 0.56
C SER A 83 -3.93 -1.34 0.18
N ALA A 84 -3.91 -2.36 -0.64
CA ALA A 84 -5.08 -3.15 -1.00
C ALA A 84 -4.79 -4.63 -0.72
N GLY A 85 -5.83 -5.39 -0.42
CA GLY A 85 -5.67 -6.81 -0.14
C GLY A 85 -6.96 -7.58 -0.29
N GLY A 86 -6.79 -8.89 -0.37
CA GLY A 86 -7.90 -9.77 -0.60
C GLY A 86 -7.54 -11.24 -0.60
N THR A 87 -8.39 -12.02 -1.26
CA THR A 87 -8.20 -13.46 -1.44
C THR A 87 -8.14 -13.83 -2.90
N VAL A 88 -7.46 -14.92 -3.19
CA VAL A 88 -7.50 -15.58 -4.49
C VAL A 88 -7.68 -17.09 -4.28
N THR A 89 -8.60 -17.68 -5.03
CA THR A 89 -8.85 -19.13 -5.05
C THR A 89 -8.77 -19.61 -6.49
N SER A 90 -7.81 -20.46 -6.80
CA SER A 90 -7.65 -20.95 -8.18
C SER A 90 -8.82 -21.81 -8.59
N SER A 91 -9.51 -21.42 -9.66
CA SER A 91 -10.51 -22.25 -10.37
C SER A 91 -9.89 -23.18 -11.43
N LEU A 92 -8.59 -23.02 -11.71
CA LEU A 92 -7.89 -23.80 -12.71
C LEU A 92 -7.62 -25.22 -12.21
N SER A 93 -7.60 -26.17 -13.14
CA SER A 93 -7.28 -27.59 -12.87
C SER A 93 -5.78 -27.89 -12.77
N HIS A 94 -4.93 -26.89 -12.94
CA HIS A 94 -3.47 -26.98 -12.91
C HIS A 94 -2.86 -25.85 -12.08
N ALA A 95 -1.59 -25.95 -11.76
CA ALA A 95 -0.86 -24.89 -11.09
C ALA A 95 -0.66 -23.71 -12.05
N ALA A 96 -0.87 -22.49 -11.55
CA ALA A 96 -0.71 -21.25 -12.31
C ALA A 96 -0.24 -20.11 -11.40
N THR A 97 0.33 -19.09 -12.02
CA THR A 97 0.76 -17.89 -11.32
C THR A 97 -0.20 -16.75 -11.64
N TYR A 98 -0.92 -16.28 -10.64
CA TYR A 98 -1.83 -15.15 -10.78
C TYR A 98 -1.07 -13.83 -10.65
N VAL A 99 -1.25 -12.93 -11.61
CA VAL A 99 -0.79 -11.55 -11.54
C VAL A 99 -2.00 -10.66 -11.30
N ILE A 100 -2.02 -10.00 -10.15
CA ILE A 100 -3.14 -9.18 -9.68
C ILE A 100 -2.69 -7.72 -9.68
N THR A 101 -3.40 -6.86 -10.40
CA THR A 101 -3.13 -5.41 -10.47
C THR A 101 -4.30 -4.63 -9.89
N VAL A 102 -3.99 -3.70 -8.99
CA VAL A 102 -4.94 -2.79 -8.34
C VAL A 102 -4.54 -1.36 -8.63
N PHE A 103 -5.50 -0.54 -9.03
CA PHE A 103 -5.36 0.90 -9.11
C PHE A 103 -5.87 1.55 -7.83
N PHE A 104 -5.12 2.55 -7.37
CA PHE A 104 -5.52 3.46 -6.31
C PHE A 104 -6.07 4.73 -6.97
N THR A 105 -7.35 4.98 -6.80
CA THR A 105 -8.03 6.08 -7.49
C THR A 105 -8.59 7.10 -6.50
N SER A 106 -8.71 8.34 -6.92
CA SER A 106 -9.40 9.37 -6.18
C SER A 106 -10.92 9.14 -6.15
N SER A 107 -11.65 9.95 -5.40
CA SER A 107 -13.12 9.93 -5.36
C SER A 107 -13.76 10.24 -6.71
N VAL A 108 -13.06 10.96 -7.58
CA VAL A 108 -13.49 11.31 -8.95
C VAL A 108 -12.94 10.33 -10.01
N ALA A 109 -12.46 9.16 -9.57
CA ALA A 109 -11.94 8.09 -10.42
C ALA A 109 -10.65 8.44 -11.20
N GLU A 110 -9.90 9.45 -10.76
CA GLU A 110 -8.56 9.71 -11.27
C GLU A 110 -7.58 8.66 -10.73
N ASN A 111 -6.75 8.11 -11.60
CA ASN A 111 -5.73 7.14 -11.20
C ASN A 111 -4.56 7.86 -10.52
N LEU A 112 -4.36 7.58 -9.24
CA LEU A 112 -3.31 8.17 -8.41
C LEU A 112 -2.02 7.36 -8.49
N ASP A 113 -2.14 6.03 -8.38
CA ASP A 113 -1.04 5.08 -8.48
C ASP A 113 -1.59 3.66 -8.71
N TYR A 114 -0.71 2.69 -8.87
CA TYR A 114 -1.09 1.28 -8.98
C TYR A 114 -0.08 0.40 -8.26
N GLY A 115 -0.53 -0.80 -7.93
CA GLY A 115 0.34 -1.86 -7.43
C GLY A 115 0.01 -3.19 -8.10
N SER A 116 0.99 -4.07 -8.18
CA SER A 116 0.83 -5.41 -8.71
C SER A 116 1.50 -6.43 -7.80
N THR A 117 0.91 -7.61 -7.71
CA THR A 117 1.46 -8.74 -6.94
C THR A 117 1.31 -10.04 -7.72
N THR A 118 2.21 -10.97 -7.43
CA THR A 118 2.27 -12.27 -8.10
C THR A 118 2.02 -13.37 -7.07
N VAL A 119 1.04 -14.24 -7.32
CA VAL A 119 0.63 -15.28 -6.39
C VAL A 119 0.64 -16.65 -7.07
N PRO A 120 1.62 -17.50 -6.82
CA PRO A 120 1.62 -18.86 -7.33
C PRO A 120 0.62 -19.73 -6.55
N LEU A 121 -0.23 -20.44 -7.30
CA LEU A 121 -1.29 -21.30 -6.76
C LEU A 121 -1.28 -22.68 -7.43
N LYS A 122 -1.59 -23.71 -6.66
CA LYS A 122 -1.97 -25.03 -7.20
C LYS A 122 -3.46 -25.02 -7.54
N ALA A 123 -3.90 -26.03 -8.27
CA ALA A 123 -5.33 -26.25 -8.53
C ALA A 123 -6.14 -26.20 -7.24
N GLY A 124 -7.21 -25.40 -7.21
CA GLY A 124 -8.11 -25.25 -6.08
C GLY A 124 -7.50 -24.58 -4.84
N GLN A 125 -6.25 -24.12 -4.90
CA GLN A 125 -5.59 -23.52 -3.73
C GLN A 125 -6.11 -22.12 -3.46
N PHE A 126 -6.27 -21.80 -2.16
CA PHE A 126 -6.61 -20.49 -1.63
C PHE A 126 -5.37 -19.81 -1.05
N LYS A 127 -5.22 -18.51 -1.29
CA LYS A 127 -4.23 -17.64 -0.61
C LYS A 127 -4.77 -16.24 -0.36
N LEU A 128 -4.20 -15.58 0.64
CA LEU A 128 -4.29 -14.14 0.82
C LEU A 128 -3.27 -13.44 -0.09
N TRP A 129 -3.62 -12.25 -0.57
CA TRP A 129 -2.72 -11.39 -1.31
C TRP A 129 -2.80 -9.96 -0.81
N SER A 130 -1.73 -9.21 -1.00
CA SER A 130 -1.69 -7.78 -0.73
C SER A 130 -0.77 -7.07 -1.71
N VAL A 131 -1.02 -5.78 -1.88
CA VAL A 131 -0.25 -4.86 -2.70
C VAL A 131 -0.27 -3.49 -2.06
N SER A 132 0.83 -2.75 -2.18
CA SER A 132 0.96 -1.39 -1.64
C SER A 132 1.53 -0.47 -2.70
N ALA A 133 1.18 0.81 -2.60
CA ALA A 133 1.77 1.88 -3.39
C ALA A 133 2.14 3.06 -2.47
N ILE A 134 3.27 3.71 -2.76
CA ILE A 134 3.79 4.85 -1.99
C ILE A 134 3.56 6.11 -2.80
N PHE A 135 2.65 6.95 -2.35
CA PHE A 135 2.32 8.21 -3.01
C PHE A 135 1.66 9.19 -2.03
N ALA A 136 1.74 10.49 -2.34
CA ALA A 136 1.01 11.50 -1.58
C ALA A 136 -0.49 11.36 -1.88
N ALA A 137 -1.20 10.71 -0.97
CA ALA A 137 -2.60 10.38 -1.17
C ALA A 137 -3.54 11.46 -0.60
N PRO A 138 -4.67 11.72 -1.26
CA PRO A 138 -5.77 12.48 -0.66
C PRO A 138 -6.38 11.68 0.50
N SER A 139 -7.22 12.33 1.29
CA SER A 139 -7.88 11.71 2.46
C SER A 139 -8.76 10.51 2.10
N THR A 140 -9.19 10.42 0.84
CA THR A 140 -10.06 9.33 0.36
C THR A 140 -9.51 8.73 -0.92
N VAL A 141 -9.20 7.45 -0.87
CA VAL A 141 -8.75 6.65 -2.01
C VAL A 141 -9.64 5.43 -2.16
N ARG A 142 -9.89 5.03 -3.39
CA ARG A 142 -10.57 3.78 -3.73
C ARG A 142 -9.58 2.80 -4.37
N CYS A 143 -9.66 1.55 -3.97
CA CYS A 143 -8.90 0.48 -4.57
C CYS A 143 -9.76 -0.23 -5.62
N VAL A 144 -9.27 -0.31 -6.83
CA VAL A 144 -9.97 -0.91 -7.96
C VAL A 144 -9.16 -2.08 -8.50
N LEU A 145 -9.71 -3.29 -8.43
CA LEU A 145 -9.11 -4.45 -9.07
C LEU A 145 -9.21 -4.28 -10.59
N THR A 146 -8.08 -4.01 -11.24
CA THR A 146 -8.05 -3.62 -12.66
C THR A 146 -7.76 -4.79 -13.57
N SER A 147 -6.77 -5.60 -13.23
CA SER A 147 -6.35 -6.73 -14.05
C SER A 147 -6.06 -7.97 -13.20
N VAL A 148 -6.48 -9.11 -13.71
CA VAL A 148 -6.09 -10.44 -13.23
C VAL A 148 -5.74 -11.29 -14.43
N THR A 149 -4.50 -11.79 -14.46
CA THR A 149 -4.00 -12.67 -15.51
C THR A 149 -3.31 -13.87 -14.90
N THR A 150 -3.12 -14.94 -15.68
CA THR A 150 -2.36 -16.13 -15.27
C THR A 150 -1.32 -16.49 -16.31
N SER A 151 -0.23 -17.08 -15.83
CA SER A 151 0.85 -17.66 -16.63
C SER A 151 1.23 -19.04 -16.11
#